data_274428600f9ad3f2fa7febc88ef4e268
#
_entry.id   274428600f9ad3f2fa7febc88ef4e268
#
_cell.length_a   1.000
_cell.length_b   1.000
_cell.length_c   1.000
_cell.angle_alpha   90.00
_cell.angle_beta   90.00
_cell.angle_gamma   90.00
#
_symmetry.space_group_name_H-M   'P 1'
#
loop_
_entity.id
_entity.type
_entity.pdbx_description
1 polymer ?
#
loop_
_entity_poly.entity_id
_entity_poly.type
_entity_poly.pdbx_seq_one_letter_code
_entity_poly.pdbx_strand_id
1 'polypeptide(L)'
;FGENTSPAVEKVQEPASAAQELLIKNIAANPYQPRCNFDEEKLQELAASIKEFGVVQPVVVRKKGRSYELVAGERRLRAAGLAGLTKVPAIVKDYDDAKMMEIALIENIQRHDLNPIEEAQGLRRLMQEFKLTQEQTAEKVGRSRSAVTNILRLLNLPEQVQKQIINGVLTMGQAKQLLGLPKPEQMCEVAEAIIANGWSSRMTEEVVRKLKEGKKLKIVRELIEEEAKNKDNKEKKPKREPTENDIFCHDFEQRLVEFLGTKVKVVPKLDEQGRQGGTIHIEYYSAEDLERIYEVLQQGRHE
;
A
#
# COMPACT_ATOMS: atom_id res chain seq x y z
N PHE A 1 -36.67 11.00 3.08
CA PHE A 1 -36.89 9.74 3.82
C PHE A 1 -36.31 8.59 3.00
N GLY A 2 -35.23 8.02 3.41
CA GLY A 2 -34.55 6.89 2.78
C GLY A 2 -33.31 6.58 3.58
N GLU A 3 -33.46 5.78 4.64
CA GLU A 3 -32.39 5.28 5.49
C GLU A 3 -31.49 4.34 4.67
N ASN A 4 -30.26 4.74 4.44
CA ASN A 4 -29.19 3.85 3.98
C ASN A 4 -28.47 3.27 5.21
N THR A 5 -29.02 2.20 5.77
CA THR A 5 -28.33 1.36 6.72
C THR A 5 -27.36 0.47 5.97
N SER A 6 -26.08 0.79 5.98
CA SER A 6 -25.00 -0.15 5.66
C SER A 6 -25.07 -1.32 6.62
N PRO A 7 -25.01 -2.59 6.14
CA PRO A 7 -24.96 -3.73 7.05
C PRO A 7 -23.64 -3.71 7.81
N ALA A 8 -23.73 -3.48 9.11
CA ALA A 8 -22.64 -3.69 10.03
C ALA A 8 -22.20 -5.16 9.91
N VAL A 9 -20.93 -5.36 9.55
CA VAL A 9 -20.29 -6.67 9.63
C VAL A 9 -20.31 -7.04 11.11
N GLU A 10 -21.25 -7.91 11.50
CA GLU A 10 -21.22 -8.59 12.80
C GLU A 10 -19.90 -9.36 12.87
N LYS A 11 -18.93 -8.78 13.58
CA LYS A 11 -17.83 -9.55 14.13
C LYS A 11 -18.46 -10.57 15.06
N VAL A 12 -18.49 -11.83 14.63
CA VAL A 12 -18.78 -12.96 15.49
C VAL A 12 -17.79 -12.89 16.64
N GLN A 13 -18.20 -12.31 17.75
CA GLN A 13 -17.48 -12.36 19.01
C GLN A 13 -17.65 -13.81 19.51
N GLU A 14 -16.72 -14.68 19.12
CA GLU A 14 -16.55 -15.94 19.87
C GLU A 14 -16.38 -15.56 21.35
N PRO A 15 -17.03 -16.29 22.29
CA PRO A 15 -16.93 -16.00 23.71
C PRO A 15 -15.45 -15.97 24.08
N ALA A 16 -15.01 -14.85 24.63
CA ALA A 16 -13.63 -14.64 25.06
C ALA A 16 -13.31 -15.74 26.09
N SER A 17 -12.60 -16.76 25.65
CA SER A 17 -12.05 -17.75 26.58
C SER A 17 -11.13 -17.00 27.54
N ALA A 18 -11.45 -17.03 28.83
CA ALA A 18 -10.71 -16.30 29.83
C ALA A 18 -9.21 -16.65 29.74
N ALA A 19 -8.36 -15.64 29.77
CA ALA A 19 -6.92 -15.88 29.81
C ALA A 19 -6.57 -16.63 31.10
N GLN A 20 -5.81 -17.70 30.97
CA GLN A 20 -5.32 -18.48 32.10
C GLN A 20 -3.78 -18.44 32.16
N GLU A 21 -3.21 -18.55 33.34
CA GLU A 21 -1.76 -18.60 33.49
C GLU A 21 -1.22 -19.99 33.15
N LEU A 22 -0.33 -20.07 32.19
CA LEU A 22 0.36 -21.29 31.78
C LEU A 22 1.86 -21.21 32.07
N LEU A 23 2.44 -22.33 32.48
CA LEU A 23 3.90 -22.44 32.62
C LEU A 23 4.56 -22.38 31.24
N ILE A 24 5.54 -21.50 31.08
CA ILE A 24 6.30 -21.33 29.81
C ILE A 24 6.88 -22.66 29.33
N LYS A 25 7.42 -23.47 30.23
CA LYS A 25 7.99 -24.79 29.92
C LYS A 25 7.00 -25.80 29.32
N ASN A 26 5.71 -25.58 29.48
CA ASN A 26 4.66 -26.44 28.93
C ASN A 26 4.17 -25.99 27.56
N ILE A 27 4.69 -24.88 27.06
CA ILE A 27 4.32 -24.30 25.75
C ILE A 27 5.44 -24.59 24.76
N ALA A 28 5.17 -25.45 23.78
CA ALA A 28 6.07 -25.72 22.67
C ALA A 28 5.92 -24.65 21.58
N ALA A 29 7.02 -24.33 20.88
CA ALA A 29 6.99 -23.41 19.74
C ALA A 29 6.15 -23.98 18.58
N ASN A 30 5.63 -23.11 17.72
CA ASN A 30 4.85 -23.50 16.55
C ASN A 30 5.76 -24.17 15.49
N PRO A 31 5.53 -25.44 15.14
CA PRO A 31 6.33 -26.13 14.13
C PRO A 31 6.18 -25.55 12.70
N TYR A 32 5.10 -24.80 12.46
CA TYR A 32 4.79 -24.20 11.14
C TYR A 32 5.28 -22.75 11.00
N GLN A 33 5.95 -22.19 12.03
CA GLN A 33 6.41 -20.80 12.00
C GLN A 33 7.84 -20.70 11.48
N PRO A 34 8.08 -20.09 10.28
CA PRO A 34 9.37 -20.06 9.63
C PRO A 34 10.35 -19.01 10.20
N ARG A 35 9.93 -18.23 11.21
CA ARG A 35 10.73 -17.11 11.72
C ARG A 35 11.88 -17.60 12.60
N CYS A 36 13.08 -17.74 12.02
CA CYS A 36 14.30 -18.11 12.74
C CYS A 36 15.10 -16.88 13.25
N ASN A 37 14.99 -15.74 12.58
CA ASN A 37 15.75 -14.54 12.93
C ASN A 37 14.87 -13.54 13.66
N PHE A 38 15.22 -13.28 14.91
CA PHE A 38 14.65 -12.22 15.73
C PHE A 38 15.75 -11.18 15.96
N ASP A 39 15.38 -9.91 15.82
CA ASP A 39 16.19 -8.78 16.22
C ASP A 39 16.36 -8.84 17.75
N GLU A 40 17.56 -9.15 18.18
CA GLU A 40 17.87 -9.36 19.60
C GLU A 40 17.69 -8.09 20.44
N GLU A 41 18.02 -6.91 19.88
CA GLU A 41 17.84 -5.64 20.57
C GLU A 41 16.36 -5.38 20.87
N LYS A 42 15.50 -5.51 19.85
CA LYS A 42 14.05 -5.36 20.03
C LYS A 42 13.42 -6.44 20.90
N LEU A 43 14.04 -7.61 21.02
CA LEU A 43 13.58 -8.66 21.91
C LEU A 43 13.95 -8.35 23.37
N GLN A 44 15.12 -7.78 23.61
CA GLN A 44 15.56 -7.31 24.93
C GLN A 44 14.75 -6.13 25.43
N GLU A 45 14.43 -5.15 24.57
CA GLU A 45 13.51 -4.05 24.90
C GLU A 45 12.15 -4.58 25.35
N LEU A 46 11.60 -5.54 24.59
CA LEU A 46 10.33 -6.17 24.95
C LEU A 46 10.43 -6.95 26.27
N ALA A 47 11.56 -7.62 26.54
CA ALA A 47 11.78 -8.33 27.80
C ALA A 47 11.87 -7.36 28.98
N ALA A 48 12.52 -6.19 28.83
CA ALA A 48 12.55 -5.15 29.85
C ALA A 48 11.14 -4.63 30.17
N SER A 49 10.34 -4.35 29.15
CA SER A 49 8.94 -3.93 29.32
C SER A 49 8.10 -5.01 30.02
N ILE A 50 8.26 -6.29 29.62
CA ILE A 50 7.54 -7.40 30.23
C ILE A 50 7.97 -7.62 31.70
N LYS A 51 9.21 -7.34 32.03
CA LYS A 51 9.69 -7.43 33.41
C LYS A 51 9.04 -6.37 34.32
N GLU A 52 8.72 -5.20 33.77
CA GLU A 52 8.12 -4.09 34.52
C GLU A 52 6.57 -4.22 34.59
N PHE A 53 5.93 -4.49 33.47
CA PHE A 53 4.46 -4.45 33.36
C PHE A 53 3.80 -5.83 33.23
N GLY A 54 4.60 -6.90 33.16
CA GLY A 54 4.07 -8.23 32.82
C GLY A 54 3.68 -8.37 31.35
N VAL A 55 3.13 -9.52 30.99
CA VAL A 55 2.60 -9.77 29.63
C VAL A 55 1.17 -9.26 29.55
N VAL A 56 0.99 -8.04 29.05
CA VAL A 56 -0.32 -7.36 28.94
C VAL A 56 -1.25 -8.08 27.95
N GLN A 57 -0.73 -8.48 26.79
CA GLN A 57 -1.49 -9.25 25.80
C GLN A 57 -1.21 -10.74 25.93
N PRO A 58 -2.23 -11.58 26.22
CA PRO A 58 -2.04 -13.02 26.32
C PRO A 58 -1.47 -13.63 25.03
N VAL A 59 -0.69 -14.70 25.17
CA VAL A 59 -0.32 -15.55 24.04
C VAL A 59 -1.50 -16.46 23.69
N VAL A 60 -1.59 -16.87 22.42
CA VAL A 60 -2.62 -17.84 21.99
C VAL A 60 -1.96 -19.20 21.86
N VAL A 61 -2.55 -20.20 22.48
CA VAL A 61 -2.04 -21.57 22.46
C VAL A 61 -3.16 -22.56 22.12
N ARG A 62 -2.79 -23.73 21.62
CA ARG A 62 -3.70 -24.88 21.54
C ARG A 62 -3.27 -26.00 22.46
N LYS A 63 -4.18 -26.82 22.87
CA LYS A 63 -3.89 -28.02 23.67
C LYS A 63 -3.41 -29.16 22.77
N LYS A 64 -2.28 -29.79 23.12
CA LYS A 64 -1.77 -30.99 22.45
C LYS A 64 -1.36 -32.06 23.47
N GLY A 65 -2.26 -32.96 23.69
CA GLY A 65 -2.09 -33.96 24.74
C GLY A 65 -1.98 -33.33 26.16
N ARG A 66 -0.82 -33.49 26.80
CA ARG A 66 -0.52 -32.93 28.13
C ARG A 66 0.22 -31.58 28.07
N SER A 67 0.58 -31.09 26.88
CA SER A 67 1.28 -29.87 26.66
C SER A 67 0.45 -28.90 25.84
N TYR A 68 1.01 -27.70 25.58
CA TYR A 68 0.43 -26.68 24.72
C TYR A 68 1.37 -26.39 23.57
N GLU A 69 0.82 -26.02 22.41
CA GLU A 69 1.57 -25.49 21.28
C GLU A 69 1.19 -24.03 21.05
N LEU A 70 2.18 -23.20 20.82
CA LEU A 70 1.97 -21.79 20.56
C LEU A 70 1.32 -21.60 19.20
N VAL A 71 0.21 -20.84 19.16
CA VAL A 71 -0.47 -20.42 17.93
C VAL A 71 0.04 -19.06 17.49
N ALA A 72 0.04 -18.07 18.42
CA ALA A 72 0.49 -16.70 18.16
C ALA A 72 1.13 -16.10 19.42
N GLY A 73 2.12 -15.22 19.22
CA GLY A 73 2.79 -14.52 20.30
C GLY A 73 4.21 -15.00 20.61
N GLU A 74 4.94 -15.59 19.67
CA GLU A 74 6.31 -16.10 19.81
C GLU A 74 7.26 -15.07 20.46
N ARG A 75 7.25 -13.80 19.99
CA ARG A 75 8.09 -12.75 20.59
C ARG A 75 7.77 -12.52 22.06
N ARG A 76 6.48 -12.53 22.43
CA ARG A 76 6.03 -12.34 23.81
C ARG A 76 6.45 -13.52 24.69
N LEU A 77 6.30 -14.74 24.20
CA LEU A 77 6.71 -15.93 24.94
C LEU A 77 8.22 -15.96 25.19
N ARG A 78 9.04 -15.64 24.16
CA ARG A 78 10.52 -15.57 24.30
C ARG A 78 10.95 -14.44 25.23
N ALA A 79 10.38 -13.26 25.05
CA ALA A 79 10.70 -12.09 25.89
C ALA A 79 10.29 -12.33 27.36
N ALA A 80 9.17 -13.03 27.61
CA ALA A 80 8.78 -13.44 28.96
C ALA A 80 9.80 -14.40 29.60
N GLY A 81 10.33 -15.34 28.82
CA GLY A 81 11.40 -16.22 29.27
C GLY A 81 12.69 -15.45 29.61
N LEU A 82 13.09 -14.49 28.75
CA LEU A 82 14.24 -13.60 29.00
C LEU A 82 14.03 -12.69 30.22
N ALA A 83 12.81 -12.24 30.46
CA ALA A 83 12.43 -11.46 31.64
C ALA A 83 12.42 -12.30 32.95
N GLY A 84 12.65 -13.62 32.87
CA GLY A 84 12.67 -14.53 34.02
C GLY A 84 11.29 -14.94 34.51
N LEU A 85 10.22 -14.74 33.75
CA LEU A 85 8.90 -15.19 34.10
C LEU A 85 8.79 -16.72 33.99
N THR A 86 8.09 -17.35 34.92
CA THR A 86 7.82 -18.80 34.87
C THR A 86 6.48 -19.11 34.23
N LYS A 87 5.56 -18.15 34.22
CA LYS A 87 4.19 -18.27 33.69
C LYS A 87 3.90 -17.08 32.75
N VAL A 88 2.97 -17.30 31.82
CA VAL A 88 2.42 -16.25 30.93
C VAL A 88 0.91 -16.38 30.85
N PRO A 89 0.17 -15.28 30.72
CA PRO A 89 -1.25 -15.32 30.40
C PRO A 89 -1.44 -15.88 28.99
N ALA A 90 -2.30 -16.87 28.85
CA ALA A 90 -2.55 -17.59 27.62
C ALA A 90 -4.04 -17.78 27.37
N ILE A 91 -4.47 -17.66 26.14
CA ILE A 91 -5.81 -18.04 25.68
C ILE A 91 -5.68 -19.41 25.01
N VAL A 92 -6.37 -20.41 25.56
CA VAL A 92 -6.38 -21.74 24.96
C VAL A 92 -7.51 -21.83 23.96
N LYS A 93 -7.16 -22.17 22.72
CA LYS A 93 -8.10 -22.39 21.60
C LYS A 93 -8.04 -23.88 21.21
N ASP A 94 -9.16 -24.42 20.78
CA ASP A 94 -9.22 -25.75 20.23
C ASP A 94 -9.05 -25.71 18.71
N TYR A 95 -7.79 -25.75 18.27
CA TYR A 95 -7.41 -25.71 16.86
C TYR A 95 -6.77 -27.04 16.45
N ASP A 96 -7.20 -27.56 15.32
CA ASP A 96 -6.57 -28.68 14.65
C ASP A 96 -5.28 -28.25 13.91
N ASP A 97 -4.55 -29.23 13.36
CA ASP A 97 -3.30 -28.95 12.63
C ASP A 97 -3.53 -28.11 11.38
N ALA A 98 -4.67 -28.28 10.70
CA ALA A 98 -5.02 -27.51 9.52
C ALA A 98 -5.23 -26.04 9.89
N LYS A 99 -5.98 -25.76 10.97
CA LYS A 99 -6.20 -24.40 11.45
C LYS A 99 -4.91 -23.73 11.95
N MET A 100 -4.03 -24.49 12.59
CA MET A 100 -2.70 -24.01 12.99
C MET A 100 -1.86 -23.57 11.79
N MET A 101 -1.82 -24.41 10.75
CA MET A 101 -1.11 -24.08 9.50
C MET A 101 -1.73 -22.87 8.80
N GLU A 102 -3.07 -22.78 8.76
CA GLU A 102 -3.78 -21.64 8.19
C GLU A 102 -3.38 -20.32 8.87
N ILE A 103 -3.45 -20.28 10.22
CA ILE A 103 -3.12 -19.10 11.00
C ILE A 103 -1.65 -18.71 10.80
N ALA A 104 -0.73 -19.67 10.81
CA ALA A 104 0.69 -19.42 10.61
C ALA A 104 0.99 -18.85 9.20
N LEU A 105 0.32 -19.35 8.15
CA LEU A 105 0.44 -18.83 6.80
C LEU A 105 -0.12 -17.41 6.67
N ILE A 106 -1.28 -17.14 7.26
CA ILE A 106 -1.89 -15.80 7.24
C ILE A 106 -1.01 -14.80 7.99
N GLU A 107 -0.52 -15.15 9.20
CA GLU A 107 0.40 -14.29 9.96
C GLU A 107 1.65 -13.96 9.14
N ASN A 108 2.23 -14.98 8.49
CA ASN A 108 3.41 -14.77 7.65
C ASN A 108 3.14 -13.87 6.44
N ILE A 109 1.97 -14.00 5.77
CA ILE A 109 1.58 -13.15 4.64
C ILE A 109 1.33 -11.70 5.09
N GLN A 110 0.84 -11.48 6.31
CA GLN A 110 0.57 -10.14 6.86
C GLN A 110 1.83 -9.41 7.37
N ARG A 111 3.01 -9.99 7.23
CA ARG A 111 4.27 -9.33 7.61
C ARG A 111 4.56 -8.15 6.69
N HIS A 112 5.10 -7.08 7.27
CA HIS A 112 5.45 -5.84 6.55
C HIS A 112 6.78 -5.93 5.77
N ASP A 113 7.59 -6.94 6.05
CA ASP A 113 8.94 -7.12 5.50
C ASP A 113 9.01 -8.09 4.30
N LEU A 114 7.86 -8.60 3.82
CA LEU A 114 7.80 -9.46 2.65
C LEU A 114 8.00 -8.69 1.35
N ASN A 115 8.79 -9.26 0.45
CA ASN A 115 8.80 -8.77 -0.92
C ASN A 115 7.53 -9.22 -1.69
N PRO A 116 7.16 -8.53 -2.79
CA PRO A 116 5.92 -8.85 -3.53
C PRO A 116 5.83 -10.27 -4.09
N ILE A 117 6.96 -10.90 -4.38
CA ILE A 117 7.00 -12.28 -4.89
C ILE A 117 6.81 -13.28 -3.76
N GLU A 118 7.44 -13.06 -2.59
CA GLU A 118 7.20 -13.88 -1.40
C GLU A 118 5.73 -13.82 -0.97
N GLU A 119 5.14 -12.62 -0.97
CA GLU A 119 3.73 -12.44 -0.68
C GLU A 119 2.85 -13.22 -1.66
N ALA A 120 3.16 -13.14 -2.97
CA ALA A 120 2.43 -13.89 -4.00
C ALA A 120 2.55 -15.41 -3.81
N GLN A 121 3.73 -15.91 -3.44
CA GLN A 121 3.95 -17.31 -3.14
C GLN A 121 3.18 -17.76 -1.89
N GLY A 122 3.17 -16.94 -0.84
CA GLY A 122 2.39 -17.19 0.36
C GLY A 122 0.90 -17.29 0.08
N LEU A 123 0.35 -16.32 -0.67
CA LEU A 123 -1.06 -16.33 -1.09
C LEU A 123 -1.41 -17.56 -1.93
N ARG A 124 -0.55 -17.93 -2.89
CA ARG A 124 -0.76 -19.13 -3.72
C ARG A 124 -0.74 -20.39 -2.87
N ARG A 125 0.20 -20.51 -1.92
CA ARG A 125 0.27 -21.63 -1.00
C ARG A 125 -0.99 -21.74 -0.12
N LEU A 126 -1.46 -20.62 0.44
CA LEU A 126 -2.69 -20.57 1.23
C LEU A 126 -3.90 -21.07 0.41
N MET A 127 -4.01 -20.63 -0.85
CA MET A 127 -5.07 -21.10 -1.74
C MET A 127 -5.01 -22.60 -2.02
N GLN A 128 -3.81 -23.13 -2.28
CA GLN A 128 -3.61 -24.54 -2.64
C GLN A 128 -3.85 -25.48 -1.45
N GLU A 129 -3.26 -25.18 -0.30
CA GLU A 129 -3.35 -26.01 0.91
C GLU A 129 -4.80 -26.09 1.44
N PHE A 130 -5.53 -24.96 1.39
CA PHE A 130 -6.88 -24.88 1.94
C PHE A 130 -7.99 -24.84 0.88
N LYS A 131 -7.65 -25.05 -0.40
CA LYS A 131 -8.58 -25.07 -1.55
C LYS A 131 -9.47 -23.82 -1.61
N LEU A 132 -8.91 -22.65 -1.28
CA LEU A 132 -9.62 -21.37 -1.21
C LEU A 132 -9.70 -20.72 -2.59
N THR A 133 -10.80 -20.02 -2.83
CA THR A 133 -10.92 -19.10 -3.96
C THR A 133 -10.12 -17.81 -3.67
N GLN A 134 -9.83 -17.01 -4.70
CA GLN A 134 -9.18 -15.71 -4.52
C GLN A 134 -9.98 -14.76 -3.61
N GLU A 135 -11.31 -14.85 -3.64
CA GLU A 135 -12.20 -14.04 -2.82
C GLU A 135 -12.10 -14.43 -1.34
N GLN A 136 -12.22 -15.73 -1.05
CA GLN A 136 -12.06 -16.25 0.31
C GLN A 136 -10.66 -15.98 0.87
N THR A 137 -9.62 -16.07 0.03
CA THR A 137 -8.25 -15.74 0.42
C THR A 137 -8.13 -14.26 0.77
N ALA A 138 -8.70 -13.38 -0.05
CA ALA A 138 -8.70 -11.94 0.16
C ALA A 138 -9.38 -11.56 1.51
N GLU A 139 -10.53 -12.15 1.79
CA GLU A 139 -11.23 -11.98 3.06
C GLU A 139 -10.36 -12.40 4.25
N LYS A 140 -9.74 -13.60 4.18
CA LYS A 140 -8.91 -14.14 5.25
C LYS A 140 -7.66 -13.30 5.54
N VAL A 141 -7.04 -12.71 4.50
CA VAL A 141 -5.83 -11.87 4.67
C VAL A 141 -6.17 -10.38 4.88
N GLY A 142 -7.45 -9.99 4.85
CA GLY A 142 -7.90 -8.61 5.04
C GLY A 142 -7.56 -7.69 3.86
N ARG A 143 -7.56 -8.22 2.62
CA ARG A 143 -7.27 -7.45 1.39
C ARG A 143 -8.44 -7.51 0.41
N SER A 144 -8.47 -6.61 -0.58
CA SER A 144 -9.44 -6.72 -1.67
C SER A 144 -9.10 -7.88 -2.61
N ARG A 145 -10.11 -8.50 -3.21
CA ARG A 145 -9.94 -9.55 -4.25
C ARG A 145 -9.05 -9.08 -5.39
N SER A 146 -9.22 -7.82 -5.82
CA SER A 146 -8.40 -7.23 -6.89
C SER A 146 -6.91 -7.10 -6.50
N ALA A 147 -6.60 -6.78 -5.24
CA ALA A 147 -5.24 -6.75 -4.74
C ALA A 147 -4.61 -8.14 -4.77
N VAL A 148 -5.29 -9.15 -4.23
CA VAL A 148 -4.84 -10.56 -4.26
C VAL A 148 -4.60 -11.03 -5.69
N THR A 149 -5.55 -10.78 -6.61
CA THR A 149 -5.40 -11.14 -8.02
C THR A 149 -4.17 -10.49 -8.65
N ASN A 150 -3.93 -9.20 -8.39
CA ASN A 150 -2.78 -8.47 -8.93
C ASN A 150 -1.45 -9.02 -8.41
N ILE A 151 -1.38 -9.35 -7.11
CA ILE A 151 -0.19 -9.93 -6.50
C ILE A 151 0.10 -11.32 -7.07
N LEU A 152 -0.91 -12.20 -7.15
CA LEU A 152 -0.77 -13.54 -7.70
C LEU A 152 -0.30 -13.54 -9.16
N ARG A 153 -0.74 -12.56 -9.96
CA ARG A 153 -0.31 -12.41 -11.36
C ARG A 153 1.19 -12.18 -11.51
N LEU A 154 1.89 -11.64 -10.50
CA LEU A 154 3.34 -11.46 -10.54
C LEU A 154 4.09 -12.77 -10.71
N LEU A 155 3.52 -13.89 -10.26
CA LEU A 155 4.10 -15.22 -10.42
C LEU A 155 4.09 -15.71 -11.88
N ASN A 156 3.37 -15.04 -12.78
CA ASN A 156 3.35 -15.33 -14.21
C ASN A 156 4.47 -14.61 -14.98
N LEU A 157 5.24 -13.75 -14.32
CA LEU A 157 6.41 -13.11 -14.90
C LEU A 157 7.57 -14.12 -15.02
N PRO A 158 8.46 -13.95 -16.01
CA PRO A 158 9.69 -14.75 -16.08
C PRO A 158 10.53 -14.65 -14.81
N GLU A 159 11.24 -15.71 -14.45
CA GLU A 159 12.07 -15.75 -13.22
C GLU A 159 13.08 -14.59 -13.13
N GLN A 160 13.66 -14.19 -14.27
CA GLN A 160 14.59 -13.07 -14.35
C GLN A 160 13.93 -11.77 -13.88
N VAL A 161 12.69 -11.51 -14.32
CA VAL A 161 11.91 -10.34 -13.92
C VAL A 161 11.48 -10.42 -12.44
N GLN A 162 11.09 -11.63 -11.98
CA GLN A 162 10.78 -11.84 -10.56
C GLN A 162 11.99 -11.54 -9.66
N LYS A 163 13.20 -11.95 -10.05
CA LYS A 163 14.45 -11.63 -9.32
C LYS A 163 14.69 -10.11 -9.24
N GLN A 164 14.40 -9.37 -10.30
CA GLN A 164 14.54 -7.91 -10.30
C GLN A 164 13.55 -7.23 -9.34
N ILE A 165 12.34 -7.81 -9.17
CA ILE A 165 11.35 -7.34 -8.19
C ILE A 165 11.82 -7.65 -6.76
N ILE A 166 12.34 -8.86 -6.52
CA ILE A 166 12.88 -9.27 -5.20
C ILE A 166 14.01 -8.33 -4.76
N ASN A 167 14.90 -7.98 -5.70
CA ASN A 167 16.04 -7.08 -5.44
C ASN A 167 15.62 -5.59 -5.36
N GLY A 168 14.34 -5.26 -5.51
CA GLY A 168 13.84 -3.89 -5.45
C GLY A 168 14.23 -3.01 -6.65
N VAL A 169 14.83 -3.59 -7.68
CA VAL A 169 15.26 -2.87 -8.91
C VAL A 169 14.05 -2.52 -9.78
N LEU A 170 13.04 -3.40 -9.79
CA LEU A 170 11.79 -3.20 -10.49
C LEU A 170 10.63 -3.04 -9.49
N THR A 171 9.86 -1.98 -9.64
CA THR A 171 8.70 -1.74 -8.77
C THR A 171 7.50 -2.61 -9.17
N MET A 172 6.59 -2.87 -8.21
CA MET A 172 5.34 -3.61 -8.47
C MET A 172 4.48 -2.96 -9.56
N GLY A 173 4.47 -1.61 -9.61
CA GLY A 173 3.72 -0.86 -10.63
C GLY A 173 4.24 -1.11 -12.05
N GLN A 174 5.57 -1.11 -12.23
CA GLN A 174 6.22 -1.44 -13.51
C GLN A 174 6.00 -2.90 -13.88
N ALA A 175 6.22 -3.82 -12.94
CA ALA A 175 6.03 -5.26 -13.13
C ALA A 175 4.60 -5.62 -13.58
N LYS A 176 3.58 -4.96 -13.01
CA LYS A 176 2.19 -5.14 -13.42
C LYS A 176 1.94 -4.82 -14.89
N GLN A 177 2.60 -3.79 -15.43
CA GLN A 177 2.46 -3.42 -16.85
C GLN A 177 3.05 -4.50 -17.78
N LEU A 178 4.17 -5.11 -17.39
CA LEU A 178 4.82 -6.18 -18.16
C LEU A 178 3.91 -7.40 -18.39
N LEU A 179 3.02 -7.71 -17.45
CA LEU A 179 2.01 -8.77 -17.61
C LEU A 179 1.04 -8.54 -18.77
N GLY A 180 1.04 -7.37 -19.35
CA GLY A 180 0.29 -7.05 -20.56
C GLY A 180 0.94 -7.56 -21.84
N LEU A 181 2.21 -7.96 -21.82
CA LEU A 181 2.93 -8.44 -22.99
C LEU A 181 2.68 -9.96 -23.19
N PRO A 182 2.56 -10.43 -24.45
CA PRO A 182 2.22 -11.82 -24.72
C PRO A 182 3.39 -12.80 -24.61
N LYS A 183 4.64 -12.32 -24.76
CA LYS A 183 5.84 -13.16 -24.83
C LYS A 183 6.79 -12.93 -23.65
N PRO A 184 7.28 -14.00 -22.99
CA PRO A 184 8.24 -13.87 -21.90
C PRO A 184 9.52 -13.12 -22.27
N GLU A 185 10.04 -13.33 -23.52
CA GLU A 185 11.23 -12.64 -24.00
C GLU A 185 11.02 -11.11 -24.04
N GLN A 186 9.85 -10.67 -24.52
CA GLN A 186 9.48 -9.26 -24.54
C GLN A 186 9.37 -8.67 -23.14
N MET A 187 8.86 -9.47 -22.17
CA MET A 187 8.80 -9.01 -20.77
C MET A 187 10.20 -8.76 -20.21
N CYS A 188 11.16 -9.65 -20.50
CA CYS A 188 12.57 -9.48 -20.09
C CYS A 188 13.23 -8.27 -20.77
N GLU A 189 13.09 -8.13 -22.11
CA GLU A 189 13.66 -7.01 -22.86
C GLU A 189 13.12 -5.65 -22.36
N VAL A 190 11.81 -5.57 -22.09
CA VAL A 190 11.19 -4.34 -21.59
C VAL A 190 11.60 -4.07 -20.13
N ALA A 191 11.73 -5.12 -19.29
CA ALA A 191 12.22 -4.98 -17.93
C ALA A 191 13.64 -4.41 -17.88
N GLU A 192 14.54 -4.92 -18.72
CA GLU A 192 15.90 -4.39 -18.86
C GLU A 192 15.90 -2.94 -19.35
N ALA A 193 15.01 -2.60 -20.30
CA ALA A 193 14.86 -1.25 -20.78
C ALA A 193 14.33 -0.29 -19.69
N ILE A 194 13.39 -0.72 -18.87
CA ILE A 194 12.88 0.07 -17.73
C ILE A 194 14.03 0.41 -16.77
N ILE A 195 14.86 -0.57 -16.45
CA ILE A 195 15.98 -0.42 -15.51
C ILE A 195 17.05 0.50 -16.12
N ALA A 196 17.44 0.26 -17.36
CA ALA A 196 18.49 1.02 -18.04
C ALA A 196 18.12 2.51 -18.23
N ASN A 197 16.84 2.81 -18.44
CA ASN A 197 16.38 4.19 -18.72
C ASN A 197 15.66 4.84 -17.54
N GLY A 198 15.48 4.15 -16.40
CA GLY A 198 14.79 4.67 -15.23
C GLY A 198 13.31 5.01 -15.48
N TRP A 199 12.61 4.27 -16.33
CA TRP A 199 11.23 4.59 -16.70
C TRP A 199 10.28 4.49 -15.51
N SER A 200 9.40 5.47 -15.37
CA SER A 200 8.32 5.44 -14.40
C SER A 200 7.24 4.40 -14.77
N SER A 201 6.36 4.05 -13.82
CA SER A 201 5.24 3.14 -14.10
C SER A 201 4.32 3.64 -15.22
N ARG A 202 4.10 4.96 -15.33
CA ARG A 202 3.30 5.56 -16.41
C ARG A 202 3.98 5.43 -17.76
N MET A 203 5.30 5.68 -17.82
CA MET A 203 6.09 5.50 -19.03
C MET A 203 6.10 4.02 -19.46
N THR A 204 6.26 3.10 -18.51
CA THR A 204 6.19 1.66 -18.77
C THR A 204 4.84 1.26 -19.38
N GLU A 205 3.73 1.81 -18.86
CA GLU A 205 2.38 1.56 -19.39
C GLU A 205 2.27 2.01 -20.86
N GLU A 206 2.79 3.18 -21.17
CA GLU A 206 2.79 3.72 -22.54
C GLU A 206 3.63 2.88 -23.48
N VAL A 207 4.83 2.46 -23.07
CA VAL A 207 5.70 1.53 -23.82
C VAL A 207 4.96 0.23 -24.12
N VAL A 208 4.37 -0.39 -23.10
CA VAL A 208 3.63 -1.66 -23.25
C VAL A 208 2.43 -1.48 -24.18
N ARG A 209 1.73 -0.35 -24.12
CA ARG A 209 0.63 -0.03 -25.04
C ARG A 209 1.11 0.05 -26.48
N LYS A 210 2.19 0.82 -26.75
CA LYS A 210 2.76 0.97 -28.11
C LYS A 210 3.28 -0.38 -28.66
N LEU A 211 3.82 -1.26 -27.78
CA LEU A 211 4.24 -2.59 -28.18
C LEU A 211 3.06 -3.50 -28.54
N LYS A 212 1.93 -3.41 -27.84
CA LYS A 212 0.69 -4.12 -28.19
C LYS A 212 0.11 -3.68 -29.56
N GLU A 213 0.33 -2.43 -29.94
CA GLU A 213 -0.03 -1.89 -31.27
C GLU A 213 0.89 -2.43 -32.39
N GLY A 214 1.84 -3.32 -32.08
CA GLY A 214 2.74 -3.95 -33.06
C GLY A 214 4.02 -3.18 -33.34
N LYS A 215 4.31 -2.11 -32.59
CA LYS A 215 5.56 -1.34 -32.75
C LYS A 215 6.73 -2.12 -32.13
N LYS A 216 7.92 -2.04 -32.72
CA LYS A 216 9.13 -2.65 -32.14
C LYS A 216 9.67 -1.80 -31.00
N LEU A 217 10.25 -2.44 -29.97
CA LEU A 217 10.78 -1.76 -28.78
C LEU A 217 11.78 -0.65 -29.14
N LYS A 218 12.64 -0.88 -30.16
CA LYS A 218 13.61 0.12 -30.64
C LYS A 218 12.92 1.41 -31.10
N ILE A 219 11.85 1.28 -31.89
CA ILE A 219 11.05 2.41 -32.39
C ILE A 219 10.31 3.11 -31.26
N VAL A 220 9.82 2.33 -30.28
CA VAL A 220 9.12 2.87 -29.11
C VAL A 220 10.06 3.70 -28.24
N ARG A 221 11.33 3.28 -28.07
CA ARG A 221 12.36 4.05 -27.36
C ARG A 221 12.63 5.39 -28.05
N GLU A 222 12.86 5.36 -29.35
CA GLU A 222 13.11 6.58 -30.15
C GLU A 222 11.95 7.58 -30.05
N LEU A 223 10.71 7.10 -30.17
CA LEU A 223 9.50 7.93 -30.02
C LEU A 223 9.38 8.58 -28.64
N ILE A 224 9.72 7.84 -27.58
CA ILE A 224 9.66 8.35 -26.20
C ILE A 224 10.75 9.38 -25.96
N GLU A 225 11.96 9.15 -26.46
CA GLU A 225 13.04 10.13 -26.37
C GLU A 225 12.72 11.43 -27.14
N GLU A 226 12.06 11.32 -28.29
CA GLU A 226 11.59 12.48 -29.04
C GLU A 226 10.46 13.23 -28.31
N GLU A 227 9.50 12.50 -27.72
CA GLU A 227 8.41 13.09 -26.92
C GLU A 227 8.94 13.78 -25.65
N ALA A 228 9.97 13.20 -25.00
CA ALA A 228 10.63 13.81 -23.85
C ALA A 228 11.36 15.11 -24.25
N LYS A 229 12.13 15.10 -25.34
CA LYS A 229 12.78 16.29 -25.88
C LYS A 229 11.79 17.40 -26.30
N ASN A 230 10.64 16.99 -26.84
CA ASN A 230 9.58 17.93 -27.21
C ASN A 230 8.82 18.50 -26.00
N LYS A 231 8.73 17.77 -24.88
CA LYS A 231 8.19 18.28 -23.60
C LYS A 231 9.15 19.28 -22.97
N ASP A 232 10.44 18.97 -22.91
CA ASP A 232 11.47 19.89 -22.42
C ASP A 232 11.55 21.16 -23.26
N ASN A 233 11.32 21.08 -24.59
CA ASN A 233 11.22 22.24 -25.45
C ASN A 233 9.89 23.01 -25.30
N LYS A 234 8.80 22.37 -24.88
CA LYS A 234 7.54 23.07 -24.54
C LYS A 234 7.59 23.77 -23.18
N GLU A 235 8.33 23.23 -22.23
CA GLU A 235 8.58 23.88 -20.93
C GLU A 235 9.65 24.97 -21.02
N LYS A 236 10.51 24.90 -22.02
CA LYS A 236 11.50 25.95 -22.39
C LYS A 236 10.97 26.95 -23.43
N LYS A 237 9.65 27.18 -23.56
CA LYS A 237 9.21 28.43 -24.11
C LYS A 237 9.84 29.54 -23.28
N PRO A 238 10.57 30.52 -23.90
CA PRO A 238 11.16 31.60 -23.14
C PRO A 238 10.02 32.19 -22.28
N LYS A 239 10.23 32.26 -20.97
CA LYS A 239 9.37 33.06 -20.10
C LYS A 239 9.32 34.39 -20.75
N ARG A 240 8.21 34.74 -21.39
CA ARG A 240 7.96 36.15 -21.79
C ARG A 240 8.20 36.93 -20.51
N GLU A 241 8.94 38.01 -20.63
CA GLU A 241 9.02 38.95 -19.51
C GLU A 241 7.59 39.23 -19.05
N PRO A 242 7.31 39.08 -17.74
CA PRO A 242 5.96 39.25 -17.22
C PRO A 242 5.45 40.61 -17.65
N THR A 243 4.34 40.65 -18.34
CA THR A 243 3.71 41.94 -18.72
C THR A 243 3.19 42.59 -17.43
N GLU A 244 3.02 43.91 -17.42
CA GLU A 244 2.42 44.61 -16.26
C GLU A 244 1.12 43.98 -15.81
N ASN A 245 0.35 43.39 -16.72
CA ASN A 245 -0.89 42.69 -16.44
C ASN A 245 -0.65 41.33 -15.75
N ASP A 246 0.44 40.63 -16.09
CA ASP A 246 0.78 39.36 -15.41
C ASP A 246 1.22 39.62 -13.96
N ILE A 247 1.94 40.72 -13.73
CA ILE A 247 2.35 41.16 -12.39
C ILE A 247 1.12 41.55 -11.55
N PHE A 248 0.21 42.31 -12.16
CA PHE A 248 -1.05 42.67 -11.50
C PHE A 248 -1.92 41.47 -11.14
N CYS A 249 -2.08 40.52 -12.07
CA CYS A 249 -2.84 39.31 -11.83
C CYS A 249 -2.23 38.47 -10.70
N HIS A 250 -0.90 38.39 -10.63
CA HIS A 250 -0.19 37.64 -9.59
C HIS A 250 -0.32 38.29 -8.20
N ASP A 251 -0.18 39.62 -8.11
CA ASP A 251 -0.42 40.35 -6.86
C ASP A 251 -1.86 40.18 -6.38
N PHE A 252 -2.81 40.21 -7.32
CA PHE A 252 -4.23 40.02 -7.02
C PHE A 252 -4.54 38.58 -6.59
N GLU A 253 -3.90 37.58 -7.20
CA GLU A 253 -3.98 36.18 -6.75
C GLU A 253 -3.55 36.04 -5.28
N GLN A 254 -2.42 36.63 -4.89
CA GLN A 254 -1.91 36.54 -3.52
C GLN A 254 -2.87 37.17 -2.51
N ARG A 255 -3.40 38.34 -2.82
CA ARG A 255 -4.41 39.01 -1.95
C ARG A 255 -5.67 38.17 -1.81
N LEU A 256 -6.15 37.55 -2.87
CA LEU A 256 -7.32 36.66 -2.83
C LEU A 256 -7.05 35.41 -2.03
N VAL A 257 -5.84 34.82 -2.13
CA VAL A 257 -5.45 33.66 -1.32
C VAL A 257 -5.42 34.01 0.16
N GLU A 258 -4.85 35.17 0.53
CA GLU A 258 -4.83 35.65 1.92
C GLU A 258 -6.23 35.93 2.44
N PHE A 259 -7.10 36.53 1.63
CA PHE A 259 -8.46 36.90 2.03
C PHE A 259 -9.38 35.69 2.15
N LEU A 260 -9.33 34.73 1.20
CA LEU A 260 -10.22 33.57 1.18
C LEU A 260 -9.67 32.37 1.95
N GLY A 261 -8.38 32.35 2.29
CA GLY A 261 -7.72 31.25 2.97
C GLY A 261 -7.69 29.95 2.17
N THR A 262 -7.80 30.03 0.85
CA THR A 262 -7.78 28.88 -0.06
C THR A 262 -7.03 29.21 -1.34
N LYS A 263 -6.73 28.21 -2.16
CA LYS A 263 -5.99 28.39 -3.41
C LYS A 263 -6.87 29.06 -4.47
N VAL A 264 -6.40 30.18 -4.97
CA VAL A 264 -7.06 30.98 -6.01
C VAL A 264 -6.12 31.09 -7.21
N LYS A 265 -6.67 31.05 -8.42
CA LYS A 265 -5.94 31.24 -9.68
C LYS A 265 -6.71 32.19 -10.58
N VAL A 266 -6.05 33.25 -11.01
CA VAL A 266 -6.57 34.25 -11.96
C VAL A 266 -6.03 33.96 -13.36
N VAL A 267 -6.90 33.69 -14.31
CA VAL A 267 -6.55 33.43 -15.71
C VAL A 267 -7.06 34.55 -16.58
N PRO A 268 -6.19 35.50 -16.99
CA PRO A 268 -6.59 36.60 -17.91
C PRO A 268 -6.95 36.04 -19.28
N LYS A 269 -8.00 36.58 -19.87
CA LYS A 269 -8.41 36.35 -21.28
C LYS A 269 -8.67 37.68 -21.97
N LEU A 270 -8.29 37.77 -23.25
CA LEU A 270 -8.71 38.85 -24.11
C LEU A 270 -9.94 38.37 -24.90
N ASP A 271 -10.99 39.18 -24.96
CA ASP A 271 -12.13 38.92 -25.83
C ASP A 271 -11.79 39.23 -27.31
N GLU A 272 -12.68 38.83 -28.22
CA GLU A 272 -12.51 39.05 -29.66
C GLU A 272 -12.42 40.56 -30.04
N GLN A 273 -12.76 41.44 -29.10
CA GLN A 273 -12.70 42.91 -29.28
C GLN A 273 -11.50 43.56 -28.56
N GLY A 274 -10.55 42.73 -28.03
CA GLY A 274 -9.34 43.20 -27.36
C GLY A 274 -9.55 43.72 -25.93
N ARG A 275 -10.73 43.51 -25.33
CA ARG A 275 -11.00 43.91 -23.94
C ARG A 275 -10.42 42.86 -22.97
N GLN A 276 -9.84 43.33 -21.87
CA GLN A 276 -9.28 42.50 -20.86
C GLN A 276 -10.41 41.92 -19.97
N GLY A 277 -10.54 40.59 -19.96
CA GLY A 277 -11.40 39.85 -19.09
C GLY A 277 -10.63 38.69 -18.48
N GLY A 278 -11.29 37.80 -17.79
CA GLY A 278 -10.64 36.63 -17.20
C GLY A 278 -11.58 35.72 -16.43
N THR A 279 -11.02 34.68 -15.90
CA THR A 279 -11.71 33.70 -15.04
C THR A 279 -10.93 33.58 -13.74
N ILE A 280 -11.63 33.61 -12.62
CA ILE A 280 -11.06 33.34 -11.30
C ILE A 280 -11.50 31.92 -10.91
N HIS A 281 -10.54 31.05 -10.60
CA HIS A 281 -10.75 29.73 -10.10
C HIS A 281 -10.44 29.71 -8.60
N ILE A 282 -11.42 29.33 -7.77
CA ILE A 282 -11.29 29.20 -6.33
C ILE A 282 -11.44 27.69 -6.03
N GLU A 283 -10.42 27.10 -5.41
CA GLU A 283 -10.49 25.69 -4.97
C GLU A 283 -11.14 25.62 -3.60
N TYR A 284 -12.03 24.64 -3.37
CA TYR A 284 -12.59 24.30 -2.06
C TYR A 284 -12.48 22.79 -1.83
N TYR A 285 -12.36 22.39 -0.57
CA TYR A 285 -12.02 20.99 -0.21
C TYR A 285 -13.16 20.28 0.53
N SER A 286 -14.17 21.01 1.01
CA SER A 286 -15.37 20.46 1.67
C SER A 286 -16.58 21.38 1.46
N ALA A 287 -17.79 20.89 1.76
CA ALA A 287 -19.01 21.71 1.74
C ALA A 287 -18.93 22.87 2.75
N GLU A 288 -18.37 22.63 3.93
CA GLU A 288 -18.16 23.64 4.97
C GLU A 288 -17.18 24.72 4.53
N ASP A 289 -16.13 24.34 3.78
CA ASP A 289 -15.17 25.29 3.23
C ASP A 289 -15.82 26.19 2.16
N LEU A 290 -16.72 25.62 1.35
CA LEU A 290 -17.49 26.39 0.36
C LEU A 290 -18.43 27.41 1.03
N GLU A 291 -19.11 27.03 2.12
CA GLU A 291 -19.95 27.94 2.91
C GLU A 291 -19.13 29.07 3.53
N ARG A 292 -17.97 28.76 4.09
CA ARG A 292 -17.04 29.75 4.65
C ARG A 292 -16.59 30.77 3.58
N ILE A 293 -16.18 30.28 2.39
CA ILE A 293 -15.78 31.14 1.27
C ILE A 293 -16.95 32.06 0.86
N TYR A 294 -18.15 31.51 0.81
CA TYR A 294 -19.35 32.28 0.46
C TYR A 294 -19.65 33.37 1.48
N GLU A 295 -19.55 33.09 2.80
CA GLU A 295 -19.73 34.07 3.88
C GLU A 295 -18.71 35.19 3.80
N VAL A 296 -17.41 34.86 3.56
CA VAL A 296 -16.33 35.85 3.41
C VAL A 296 -16.60 36.78 2.23
N LEU A 297 -17.08 36.25 1.10
CA LEU A 297 -17.44 37.04 -0.08
C LEU A 297 -18.69 37.92 0.14
N GLN A 298 -19.61 37.52 1.04
CA GLN A 298 -20.78 38.35 1.42
C GLN A 298 -20.39 39.49 2.36
N GLN A 299 -19.51 39.26 3.33
CA GLN A 299 -19.06 40.27 4.28
C GLN A 299 -18.35 41.46 3.59
N GLY A 300 -17.60 41.20 2.50
CA GLY A 300 -16.99 42.28 1.71
C GLY A 300 -17.95 43.15 0.87
N ARG A 301 -19.25 42.91 0.96
CA ARG A 301 -20.27 43.69 0.23
C ARG A 301 -20.80 44.88 1.01
N HIS A 302 -20.39 45.08 2.27
CA HIS A 302 -20.92 46.08 3.19
C HIS A 302 -19.92 47.19 3.58
N GLU A 303 -18.76 47.24 2.93
CA GLU A 303 -17.83 48.38 2.92
C GLU A 303 -17.76 48.98 1.48
#